data_b8b6fa93c41dbc9630690005a1339513
#
_entry.id   b8b6fa93c41dbc9630690005a1339513
#
_cell.length_a   1.000
_cell.length_b   1.000
_cell.length_c   1.000
_cell.angle_alpha   90.00
_cell.angle_beta   90.00
_cell.angle_gamma   90.00
#
_symmetry.space_group_name_H-M   'P 1'
#
loop_
_entity.id
_entity.type
_entity.pdbx_description
1 polymer ?
#
loop_
_entity_poly.entity_id
_entity_poly.type
_entity_poly.pdbx_seq_one_letter_code
_entity_poly.pdbx_strand_id
1 'polypeptide(L)'
;IKPDASQIGISVYAGENVNTKDFVFSVAENTDSSIVMQLPFAGGGYIQQKYALSEGSYMVRNELSFVDMGNVIPRNVSMLDIDWSLIIPRLEKGYKNEKQYSKLDYYFEGDKKPEEVGRSRDDNERIDTKFKWFAFQQQFFSAIMTSGTSFASGDLDVKYYTEDDPSHNLMACSAKLRSDFQPGSDNIVLPYEFYFGPND
;
A
#
# COMPACT_ATOMS: atom_id res chain seq x y z
N ILE A 1 -0.77 -1.89 -14.08
CA ILE A 1 -0.79 -0.56 -13.43
C ILE A 1 0.05 0.36 -14.30
N LYS A 2 -0.51 1.53 -14.68
CA LYS A 2 0.26 2.56 -15.38
C LYS A 2 1.19 3.24 -14.37
N PRO A 3 2.44 3.57 -14.72
CA PRO A 3 3.40 4.16 -13.77
C PRO A 3 2.89 5.42 -13.06
N ASP A 4 2.19 6.29 -13.79
CA ASP A 4 1.67 7.56 -13.25
C ASP A 4 0.30 7.41 -12.55
N ALA A 5 -0.27 6.20 -12.53
CA ALA A 5 -1.59 5.91 -11.98
C ALA A 5 -1.54 5.27 -10.58
N SER A 6 -0.36 4.98 -10.06
CA SER A 6 -0.18 4.41 -8.74
C SER A 6 0.94 5.12 -8.00
N GLN A 7 0.70 5.44 -6.75
CA GLN A 7 1.67 6.06 -5.88
C GLN A 7 1.57 5.47 -4.48
N ILE A 8 2.68 4.99 -3.96
CA ILE A 8 2.80 4.55 -2.58
C ILE A 8 3.88 5.37 -1.88
N GLY A 9 3.58 5.84 -0.68
CA GLY A 9 4.50 6.61 0.15
C GLY A 9 4.41 6.18 1.60
N ILE A 10 5.51 6.31 2.30
CA ILE A 10 5.63 6.06 3.73
C ILE A 10 6.02 7.36 4.38
N SER A 11 5.25 7.79 5.38
CA SER A 11 5.55 9.01 6.14
C SER A 11 6.02 8.67 7.55
N VAL A 12 7.14 9.25 7.92
CA VAL A 12 7.72 9.12 9.25
C VAL A 12 8.25 10.48 9.73
N TYR A 13 8.15 10.74 11.01
CA TYR A 13 8.77 11.92 11.61
C TYR A 13 10.23 11.63 11.96
N ALA A 14 11.15 12.31 11.28
CA ALA A 14 12.62 12.17 11.42
C ALA A 14 13.28 13.54 11.64
N GLY A 15 12.82 14.28 12.68
CA GLY A 15 13.14 15.68 12.89
C GLY A 15 12.21 16.63 12.12
N GLU A 16 11.74 16.18 10.98
CA GLU A 16 10.67 16.75 10.15
C GLU A 16 9.81 15.63 9.58
N ASN A 17 8.66 15.95 8.99
CA ASN A 17 7.83 14.96 8.31
C ASN A 17 8.47 14.60 6.97
N VAL A 18 8.93 13.37 6.85
CA VAL A 18 9.51 12.81 5.64
C VAL A 18 8.51 11.88 4.99
N ASN A 19 8.15 12.12 3.72
CA ASN A 19 7.38 11.17 2.92
C ASN A 19 8.28 10.60 1.84
N THR A 20 8.40 9.28 1.80
CA THR A 20 9.34 8.59 0.88
C THR A 20 9.01 8.77 -0.60
N LYS A 21 7.77 9.13 -0.95
CA LYS A 21 7.38 9.45 -2.34
C LYS A 21 8.09 10.67 -2.91
N ASP A 22 8.58 11.56 -2.05
CA ASP A 22 9.24 12.82 -2.44
C ASP A 22 10.76 12.63 -2.68
N PHE A 23 11.26 11.38 -2.53
CA PHE A 23 12.68 11.05 -2.62
C PHE A 23 12.94 9.93 -3.62
N VAL A 24 14.17 9.88 -4.11
CA VAL A 24 14.65 8.82 -4.99
C VAL A 24 15.50 7.84 -4.17
N PHE A 25 15.10 6.58 -4.14
CA PHE A 25 15.87 5.51 -3.54
C PHE A 25 17.00 5.08 -4.47
N SER A 26 18.17 4.81 -3.91
CA SER A 26 19.29 4.18 -4.62
C SER A 26 19.16 2.65 -4.54
N VAL A 27 19.51 1.96 -5.63
CA VAL A 27 19.55 0.50 -5.64
C VAL A 27 20.84 0.04 -4.94
N ALA A 28 20.67 -0.73 -3.85
CA ALA A 28 21.76 -1.33 -3.10
C ALA A 28 22.09 -2.76 -3.58
N GLU A 29 21.06 -3.52 -3.96
CA GLU A 29 21.19 -4.88 -4.48
C GLU A 29 20.10 -5.15 -5.50
N ASN A 30 20.45 -5.89 -6.57
CA ASN A 30 19.50 -6.33 -7.58
C ASN A 30 19.84 -7.74 -8.03
N THR A 31 18.88 -8.66 -7.96
CA THR A 31 18.98 -10.04 -8.40
C THR A 31 17.83 -10.37 -9.35
N ASP A 32 17.78 -11.59 -9.88
CA ASP A 32 16.69 -12.03 -10.76
C ASP A 32 15.31 -12.09 -10.09
N SER A 33 15.28 -12.17 -8.74
CA SER A 33 14.03 -12.34 -7.98
C SER A 33 13.84 -11.31 -6.85
N SER A 34 14.79 -10.40 -6.64
CA SER A 34 14.70 -9.40 -5.58
C SER A 34 15.45 -8.11 -5.91
N ILE A 35 14.96 -7.01 -5.33
CA ILE A 35 15.63 -5.72 -5.37
C ILE A 35 15.65 -5.12 -3.96
N VAL A 36 16.78 -4.55 -3.58
CA VAL A 36 16.96 -3.80 -2.34
C VAL A 36 17.26 -2.35 -2.68
N MET A 37 16.47 -1.46 -2.14
CA MET A 37 16.58 -0.01 -2.36
C MET A 37 16.73 0.72 -1.02
N GLN A 38 17.55 1.76 -0.99
CA GLN A 38 17.87 2.50 0.23
C GLN A 38 17.70 4.00 0.04
N LEU A 39 17.21 4.66 1.09
CA LEU A 39 17.14 6.11 1.23
C LEU A 39 17.94 6.53 2.47
N PRO A 40 19.18 7.07 2.32
CA PRO A 40 20.02 7.48 3.44
C PRO A 40 19.54 8.80 4.05
N PHE A 41 19.81 8.99 5.34
CA PHE A 41 19.51 10.19 6.11
C PHE A 41 20.79 10.90 6.57
N ALA A 42 20.76 12.23 6.57
CA ALA A 42 21.92 13.05 6.98
C ALA A 42 22.31 12.86 8.44
N GLY A 43 21.37 12.50 9.33
CA GLY A 43 21.60 12.18 10.74
C GLY A 43 22.12 10.78 11.01
N GLY A 44 22.38 9.98 9.97
CA GLY A 44 22.78 8.58 10.00
C GLY A 44 21.62 7.61 9.76
N GLY A 45 21.96 6.38 9.38
CA GLY A 45 21.01 5.35 9.05
C GLY A 45 20.31 5.53 7.71
N TYR A 46 19.39 4.65 7.41
CA TYR A 46 18.63 4.67 6.15
C TYR A 46 17.30 3.92 6.28
N ILE A 47 16.35 4.28 5.42
CA ILE A 47 15.16 3.47 5.15
C ILE A 47 15.50 2.53 4.00
N GLN A 48 15.20 1.25 4.17
CA GLN A 48 15.39 0.22 3.16
C GLN A 48 14.07 -0.42 2.78
N GLN A 49 13.87 -0.63 1.50
CA GLN A 49 12.80 -1.45 0.96
C GLN A 49 13.39 -2.61 0.18
N LYS A 50 13.08 -3.83 0.61
CA LYS A 50 13.43 -5.05 -0.10
C LYS A 50 12.15 -5.64 -0.69
N TYR A 51 12.12 -5.78 -2.01
CA TYR A 51 11.06 -6.49 -2.71
C TYR A 51 11.58 -7.83 -3.21
N ALA A 52 10.78 -8.87 -3.05
CA ALA A 52 11.11 -10.21 -3.54
C ALA A 52 9.88 -10.86 -4.19
N LEU A 53 10.10 -11.45 -5.37
CA LEU A 53 9.08 -12.15 -6.16
C LEU A 53 9.53 -13.59 -6.38
N SER A 54 8.66 -14.55 -6.12
CA SER A 54 8.90 -15.96 -6.43
C SER A 54 8.37 -16.28 -7.82
N GLU A 55 9.05 -17.16 -8.56
CA GLU A 55 8.62 -17.61 -9.88
C GLU A 55 7.21 -18.22 -9.81
N GLY A 56 6.35 -17.84 -10.78
CA GLY A 56 4.97 -18.32 -10.86
C GLY A 56 4.03 -17.73 -9.79
N SER A 57 4.47 -16.74 -9.01
CA SER A 57 3.67 -16.12 -7.95
C SER A 57 3.22 -14.71 -8.34
N TYR A 58 2.00 -14.36 -7.95
CA TYR A 58 1.46 -13.00 -7.99
C TYR A 58 1.74 -12.22 -6.68
N MET A 59 2.40 -12.87 -5.71
CA MET A 59 2.75 -12.27 -4.41
C MET A 59 4.13 -11.64 -4.46
N VAL A 60 4.22 -10.37 -4.10
CA VAL A 60 5.47 -9.63 -3.91
C VAL A 60 5.66 -9.40 -2.41
N ARG A 61 6.69 -10.00 -1.83
CA ARG A 61 7.07 -9.71 -0.44
C ARG A 61 7.77 -8.37 -0.38
N ASN A 62 7.45 -7.58 0.62
CA ASN A 62 8.14 -6.33 0.92
C ASN A 62 8.57 -6.30 2.38
N GLU A 63 9.84 -6.06 2.60
CA GLU A 63 10.39 -5.78 3.93
C GLU A 63 10.80 -4.30 3.95
N LEU A 64 10.06 -3.52 4.74
CA LEU A 64 10.40 -2.14 5.04
C LEU A 64 11.26 -2.12 6.30
N SER A 65 12.50 -1.64 6.19
CA SER A 65 13.44 -1.58 7.31
C SER A 65 13.90 -0.16 7.61
N PHE A 66 14.08 0.14 8.89
CA PHE A 66 14.70 1.35 9.39
C PHE A 66 15.99 0.94 10.08
N VAL A 67 17.14 1.22 9.48
CA VAL A 67 18.45 0.74 9.91
C VAL A 67 19.25 1.90 10.49
N ASP A 68 19.73 1.74 11.73
CA ASP A 68 20.55 2.72 12.47
C ASP A 68 19.91 4.12 12.60
N MET A 69 18.58 4.19 12.61
CA MET A 69 17.83 5.45 12.65
C MET A 69 17.49 5.92 14.07
N GLY A 70 18.02 5.32 15.10
CA GLY A 70 17.73 5.65 16.50
C GLY A 70 18.09 7.08 16.91
N ASN A 71 19.02 7.74 16.19
CA ASN A 71 19.37 9.14 16.38
C ASN A 71 18.56 10.11 15.49
N VAL A 72 17.81 9.59 14.54
CA VAL A 72 17.05 10.35 13.54
C VAL A 72 15.55 10.35 13.87
N ILE A 73 15.02 9.19 14.27
CA ILE A 73 13.61 9.04 14.62
C ILE A 73 13.44 9.18 16.14
N PRO A 74 12.69 10.17 16.64
CA PRO A 74 12.44 10.33 18.06
C PRO A 74 11.74 9.10 18.67
N ARG A 75 12.10 8.75 19.91
CA ARG A 75 11.58 7.56 20.61
C ARG A 75 10.08 7.60 20.90
N ASN A 76 9.45 8.76 20.83
CA ASN A 76 8.00 8.94 20.99
C ASN A 76 7.20 8.77 19.69
N VAL A 77 7.84 8.51 18.55
CA VAL A 77 7.17 8.15 17.30
C VAL A 77 6.67 6.73 17.44
N SER A 78 5.36 6.53 17.48
CA SER A 78 4.74 5.22 17.71
C SER A 78 3.95 4.70 16.51
N MET A 79 3.83 5.52 15.46
CA MET A 79 3.07 5.20 14.26
C MET A 79 3.85 5.55 13.02
N LEU A 80 3.67 4.74 12.00
CA LEU A 80 4.10 4.95 10.63
C LEU A 80 2.87 5.12 9.76
N ASP A 81 2.81 6.19 8.97
CA ASP A 81 1.73 6.39 8.00
C ASP A 81 2.15 5.84 6.63
N ILE A 82 1.23 5.14 5.98
CA ILE A 82 1.41 4.59 4.64
C ILE A 82 0.24 5.08 3.78
N ASP A 83 0.56 5.74 2.67
CA ASP A 83 -0.43 6.19 1.69
C ASP A 83 -0.27 5.39 0.40
N TRP A 84 -1.35 4.76 -0.07
CA TRP A 84 -1.37 4.13 -1.38
C TRP A 84 -2.56 4.62 -2.19
N SER A 85 -2.31 5.22 -3.33
CA SER A 85 -3.34 5.62 -4.30
C SER A 85 -3.15 4.88 -5.61
N LEU A 86 -4.27 4.52 -6.24
CA LEU A 86 -4.30 3.78 -7.50
C LEU A 86 -5.46 4.28 -8.37
N ILE A 87 -5.16 4.67 -9.61
CA ILE A 87 -6.17 4.89 -10.64
C ILE A 87 -6.31 3.63 -11.47
N ILE A 88 -7.50 3.06 -11.47
CA ILE A 88 -7.82 1.83 -12.21
C ILE A 88 -8.47 2.23 -13.53
N PRO A 89 -7.85 1.88 -14.69
CA PRO A 89 -8.43 2.15 -16.00
C PRO A 89 -9.58 1.17 -16.29
N ARG A 90 -10.46 1.57 -17.20
CA ARG A 90 -11.42 0.65 -17.80
C ARG A 90 -10.68 -0.34 -18.71
N LEU A 91 -10.94 -1.61 -18.52
CA LEU A 91 -10.37 -2.71 -19.32
C LEU A 91 -11.44 -3.42 -20.16
N GLU A 92 -12.71 -3.34 -19.74
CA GLU A 92 -13.82 -4.02 -20.36
C GLU A 92 -14.66 -3.09 -21.23
N LYS A 93 -15.35 -3.66 -22.23
CA LYS A 93 -16.25 -2.91 -23.10
C LYS A 93 -17.50 -2.38 -22.37
N GLY A 94 -17.96 -3.13 -21.37
CA GLY A 94 -19.17 -2.85 -20.62
C GLY A 94 -18.91 -2.10 -19.31
N TYR A 95 -18.85 -0.77 -19.34
CA TYR A 95 -18.64 0.06 -18.15
C TYR A 95 -19.52 -0.33 -16.96
N LYS A 96 -20.84 -0.49 -17.18
CA LYS A 96 -21.78 -0.81 -16.10
C LYS A 96 -21.48 -2.16 -15.46
N ASN A 97 -21.08 -3.15 -16.26
CA ASN A 97 -20.75 -4.48 -15.80
C ASN A 97 -19.43 -4.44 -15.02
N GLU A 98 -18.39 -3.83 -15.57
CA GLU A 98 -17.10 -3.69 -14.90
C GLU A 98 -17.23 -2.95 -13.56
N LYS A 99 -17.97 -1.84 -13.55
CA LYS A 99 -18.28 -1.07 -12.34
C LYS A 99 -19.00 -1.91 -11.28
N GLN A 100 -19.95 -2.78 -11.68
CA GLN A 100 -20.74 -3.60 -10.77
C GLN A 100 -19.89 -4.58 -9.94
N TYR A 101 -18.76 -5.03 -10.50
CA TYR A 101 -17.85 -5.99 -9.83
C TYR A 101 -16.62 -5.33 -9.20
N SER A 102 -16.52 -4.00 -9.29
CA SER A 102 -15.39 -3.25 -8.74
C SER A 102 -15.73 -2.65 -7.40
N LYS A 103 -14.80 -2.71 -6.45
CA LYS A 103 -14.98 -2.28 -5.06
C LYS A 103 -13.64 -2.19 -4.34
N LEU A 104 -13.66 -1.72 -3.10
CA LEU A 104 -12.61 -1.97 -2.12
C LEU A 104 -13.08 -3.03 -1.14
N ASP A 105 -12.17 -3.87 -0.70
CA ASP A 105 -12.38 -4.81 0.40
C ASP A 105 -11.34 -4.59 1.49
N TYR A 106 -11.68 -4.90 2.73
CA TYR A 106 -10.74 -5.01 3.84
C TYR A 106 -11.14 -6.16 4.77
N TYR A 107 -10.18 -6.65 5.54
CA TYR A 107 -10.38 -7.88 6.30
C TYR A 107 -9.80 -7.77 7.70
N PHE A 108 -10.65 -8.09 8.68
CA PHE A 108 -10.25 -8.32 10.04
C PHE A 108 -9.81 -9.76 10.25
N GLU A 109 -8.68 -9.96 10.92
CA GLU A 109 -8.18 -11.30 11.18
C GLU A 109 -9.17 -12.10 12.05
N GLY A 110 -9.56 -13.28 11.54
CA GLY A 110 -10.54 -14.16 12.19
C GLY A 110 -11.99 -14.00 11.72
N ASP A 111 -12.30 -13.02 10.90
CA ASP A 111 -13.64 -12.88 10.32
C ASP A 111 -13.89 -13.95 9.25
N LYS A 112 -15.18 -14.22 8.99
CA LYS A 112 -15.56 -15.23 7.98
C LYS A 112 -15.45 -14.72 6.56
N LYS A 113 -15.51 -13.41 6.35
CA LYS A 113 -15.49 -12.74 5.03
C LYS A 113 -14.96 -11.32 5.16
N PRO A 114 -14.44 -10.76 4.07
CA PRO A 114 -14.08 -9.34 4.02
C PRO A 114 -15.31 -8.44 4.12
N GLU A 115 -15.09 -7.22 4.60
CA GLU A 115 -16.01 -6.10 4.50
C GLU A 115 -15.81 -5.37 3.18
N GLU A 116 -16.88 -4.78 2.63
CA GLU A 116 -16.87 -4.11 1.33
C GLU A 116 -17.09 -2.61 1.46
N VAL A 117 -16.34 -1.82 0.68
CA VAL A 117 -16.48 -0.37 0.55
C VAL A 117 -16.74 -0.01 -0.91
N GLY A 118 -17.82 0.72 -1.16
CA GLY A 118 -18.05 1.39 -2.43
C GLY A 118 -18.26 0.48 -3.65
N ARG A 119 -18.97 -0.64 -3.50
CA ARG A 119 -19.38 -1.44 -4.67
C ARG A 119 -20.27 -0.59 -5.59
N SER A 120 -19.79 -0.29 -6.80
CA SER A 120 -20.48 0.47 -7.84
C SER A 120 -20.83 1.93 -7.51
N ARG A 121 -20.30 2.49 -6.43
CA ARG A 121 -20.58 3.87 -6.00
C ARG A 121 -19.38 4.47 -5.28
N ASP A 122 -19.33 5.80 -5.25
CA ASP A 122 -18.38 6.51 -4.40
C ASP A 122 -18.69 6.20 -2.94
N ASP A 123 -17.64 5.93 -2.17
CA ASP A 123 -17.75 5.61 -0.76
C ASP A 123 -16.41 5.82 -0.06
N ASN A 124 -16.46 5.89 1.26
CA ASN A 124 -15.27 5.91 2.10
C ASN A 124 -15.56 5.18 3.41
N GLU A 125 -14.52 4.57 3.98
CA GLU A 125 -14.61 3.87 5.25
C GLU A 125 -13.42 4.21 6.12
N ARG A 126 -13.71 4.56 7.38
CA ARG A 126 -12.72 4.75 8.42
C ARG A 126 -12.68 3.53 9.32
N ILE A 127 -11.52 2.90 9.39
CA ILE A 127 -11.27 1.69 10.16
C ILE A 127 -10.43 2.08 11.39
N ASP A 128 -11.06 2.13 12.57
CA ASP A 128 -10.41 2.53 13.82
C ASP A 128 -9.87 1.34 14.64
N THR A 129 -9.92 0.12 14.08
CA THR A 129 -9.44 -1.12 14.70
C THR A 129 -8.42 -1.83 13.82
N LYS A 130 -7.61 -2.73 14.42
CA LYS A 130 -6.61 -3.50 13.66
C LYS A 130 -7.26 -4.39 12.59
N PHE A 131 -6.73 -4.31 11.39
CA PHE A 131 -7.14 -5.13 10.26
C PHE A 131 -5.93 -5.67 9.49
N LYS A 132 -6.13 -6.77 8.76
CA LYS A 132 -5.03 -7.57 8.20
C LYS A 132 -4.60 -7.14 6.82
N TRP A 133 -5.56 -6.91 5.94
CA TRP A 133 -5.32 -6.54 4.55
C TRP A 133 -6.48 -5.70 3.99
N PHE A 134 -6.20 -5.02 2.89
CA PHE A 134 -7.20 -4.37 2.05
C PHE A 134 -6.88 -4.63 0.57
N ALA A 135 -7.89 -4.49 -0.28
CA ALA A 135 -7.83 -4.76 -1.71
C ALA A 135 -8.50 -3.65 -2.52
N PHE A 136 -7.86 -3.25 -3.59
CA PHE A 136 -8.47 -2.54 -4.71
C PHE A 136 -8.87 -3.58 -5.75
N GLN A 137 -10.15 -3.92 -5.78
CA GLN A 137 -10.67 -4.99 -6.62
C GLN A 137 -11.34 -4.42 -7.86
N GLN A 138 -10.92 -4.90 -9.03
CA GLN A 138 -11.56 -4.76 -10.32
C GLN A 138 -12.27 -6.07 -10.69
N GLN A 139 -13.02 -6.10 -11.79
CA GLN A 139 -13.80 -7.29 -12.18
C GLN A 139 -12.99 -8.60 -12.19
N PHE A 140 -11.77 -8.58 -12.72
CA PHE A 140 -10.95 -9.79 -12.91
C PHE A 140 -9.61 -9.76 -12.17
N PHE A 141 -9.21 -8.63 -11.64
CA PHE A 141 -7.91 -8.45 -11.00
C PHE A 141 -8.02 -7.67 -9.70
N SER A 142 -7.12 -7.98 -8.79
CA SER A 142 -6.97 -7.24 -7.53
C SER A 142 -5.55 -6.79 -7.31
N ALA A 143 -5.43 -5.64 -6.62
CA ALA A 143 -4.22 -5.17 -5.99
C ALA A 143 -4.46 -5.15 -4.48
N ILE A 144 -3.76 -6.01 -3.74
CA ILE A 144 -3.97 -6.23 -2.30
C ILE A 144 -2.68 -5.88 -1.56
N MET A 145 -2.82 -5.26 -0.40
CA MET A 145 -1.72 -5.09 0.55
C MET A 145 -2.06 -5.75 1.88
N THR A 146 -1.18 -6.61 2.33
CA THR A 146 -1.27 -7.33 3.61
C THR A 146 -0.16 -6.85 4.53
N SER A 147 -0.48 -6.62 5.81
CA SER A 147 0.51 -6.37 6.85
C SER A 147 0.81 -7.64 7.65
N GLY A 148 2.08 -7.96 7.86
CA GLY A 148 2.49 -9.07 8.71
C GLY A 148 2.06 -8.90 10.17
N THR A 149 2.01 -7.65 10.66
CA THR A 149 1.64 -7.30 12.05
C THR A 149 0.25 -6.68 12.19
N SER A 150 -0.53 -6.64 11.10
CA SER A 150 -1.78 -5.89 10.93
C SER A 150 -1.58 -4.37 10.88
N PHE A 151 -2.48 -3.67 10.18
CA PHE A 151 -2.57 -2.22 10.24
C PHE A 151 -3.28 -1.82 11.54
N ALA A 152 -2.85 -0.76 12.19
CA ALA A 152 -3.47 -0.27 13.43
C ALA A 152 -4.80 0.43 13.16
N SER A 153 -4.89 1.14 12.03
CA SER A 153 -6.09 1.82 11.54
C SER A 153 -5.92 2.17 10.06
N GLY A 154 -7.00 2.63 9.42
CA GLY A 154 -6.94 3.08 8.03
C GLY A 154 -8.16 3.87 7.61
N ASP A 155 -7.99 4.66 6.55
CA ASP A 155 -9.07 5.33 5.81
C ASP A 155 -9.01 4.85 4.36
N LEU A 156 -10.08 4.23 3.87
CA LEU A 156 -10.23 3.76 2.49
C LEU A 156 -11.21 4.67 1.76
N ASP A 157 -10.88 5.06 0.53
CA ASP A 157 -11.74 5.93 -0.31
C ASP A 157 -11.77 5.39 -1.73
N VAL A 158 -12.94 5.38 -2.34
CA VAL A 158 -13.14 5.07 -3.75
C VAL A 158 -14.06 6.07 -4.43
N LYS A 159 -13.66 6.53 -5.61
CA LYS A 159 -14.45 7.40 -6.48
C LYS A 159 -14.50 6.83 -7.88
N TYR A 160 -15.69 6.76 -8.45
CA TYR A 160 -15.90 6.25 -9.81
C TYR A 160 -15.92 7.39 -10.82
N TYR A 161 -15.22 7.19 -11.92
CA TYR A 161 -15.36 8.04 -13.10
C TYR A 161 -16.69 7.75 -13.80
N THR A 162 -17.19 8.70 -14.57
CA THR A 162 -18.42 8.51 -15.38
C THR A 162 -18.12 7.68 -16.64
N GLU A 163 -19.16 7.13 -17.27
CA GLU A 163 -19.00 6.30 -18.48
C GLU A 163 -18.37 7.07 -19.65
N ASP A 164 -18.64 8.37 -19.74
CA ASP A 164 -18.18 9.30 -20.76
C ASP A 164 -16.90 10.07 -20.38
N ASP A 165 -16.28 9.72 -19.26
CA ASP A 165 -15.02 10.37 -18.82
C ASP A 165 -13.92 10.17 -19.87
N PRO A 166 -13.26 11.26 -20.33
CA PRO A 166 -12.27 11.20 -21.41
C PRO A 166 -10.99 10.48 -21.04
N SER A 167 -10.71 10.28 -19.75
CA SER A 167 -9.52 9.53 -19.28
C SER A 167 -9.65 8.03 -19.48
N HIS A 168 -10.87 7.52 -19.73
CA HIS A 168 -11.20 6.11 -19.76
C HIS A 168 -10.80 5.35 -18.48
N ASN A 169 -10.83 6.03 -17.35
CA ASN A 169 -10.65 5.40 -16.05
C ASN A 169 -11.97 4.85 -15.52
N LEU A 170 -11.87 3.85 -14.64
CA LEU A 170 -13.02 3.24 -13.97
C LEU A 170 -13.19 3.87 -12.58
N MET A 171 -12.16 3.83 -11.77
CA MET A 171 -12.19 4.35 -10.40
C MET A 171 -10.83 4.85 -9.95
N ALA A 172 -10.85 5.79 -9.01
CA ALA A 172 -9.70 6.22 -8.22
C ALA A 172 -9.86 5.67 -6.80
N CYS A 173 -8.85 4.96 -6.33
CA CYS A 173 -8.82 4.35 -5.00
C CYS A 173 -7.70 4.97 -4.18
N SER A 174 -7.92 5.12 -2.89
CA SER A 174 -6.85 5.46 -1.95
C SER A 174 -7.01 4.74 -0.62
N ALA A 175 -5.88 4.44 0.00
CA ALA A 175 -5.77 3.90 1.35
C ALA A 175 -4.75 4.73 2.11
N LYS A 176 -5.17 5.29 3.26
CA LYS A 176 -4.28 5.91 4.23
C LYS A 176 -4.24 5.03 5.45
N LEU A 177 -3.10 4.44 5.74
CA LEU A 177 -2.94 3.38 6.71
C LEU A 177 -2.00 3.81 7.82
N ARG A 178 -2.19 3.27 9.01
CA ARG A 178 -1.25 3.37 10.12
C ARG A 178 -0.75 2.00 10.53
N SER A 179 0.54 1.90 10.72
CA SER A 179 1.18 0.72 11.30
C SER A 179 1.82 1.06 12.63
N ASP A 180 1.71 0.15 13.59
CA ASP A 180 2.46 0.26 14.85
C ASP A 180 3.95 0.34 14.54
N PHE A 181 4.63 1.30 15.16
CA PHE A 181 6.05 1.56 14.98
C PHE A 181 6.71 1.73 16.35
N GLN A 182 7.80 1.03 16.61
CA GLN A 182 8.52 1.10 17.89
C GLN A 182 9.98 1.45 17.63
N PRO A 183 10.34 2.76 17.62
CA PRO A 183 11.72 3.17 17.51
C PRO A 183 12.49 2.78 18.79
N GLY A 184 13.77 2.48 18.65
CA GLY A 184 14.65 2.19 19.78
C GLY A 184 15.49 0.93 19.62
N SER A 185 15.28 0.14 18.58
CA SER A 185 16.23 -0.88 18.11
C SER A 185 17.04 -0.33 16.94
N ASP A 186 18.26 -0.83 16.77
CA ASP A 186 19.15 -0.46 15.66
C ASP A 186 18.59 -0.90 14.31
N ASN A 187 17.65 -1.85 14.33
CA ASN A 187 17.01 -2.35 13.12
C ASN A 187 15.52 -2.66 13.38
N ILE A 188 14.63 -1.99 12.66
CA ILE A 188 13.20 -2.18 12.71
C ILE A 188 12.77 -2.73 11.35
N VAL A 189 12.06 -3.86 11.34
CA VAL A 189 11.58 -4.49 10.11
C VAL A 189 10.06 -4.64 10.19
N LEU A 190 9.38 -4.07 9.18
CA LEU A 190 7.94 -4.18 9.01
C LEU A 190 7.67 -5.02 7.74
N PRO A 191 7.11 -6.23 7.89
CA PRO A 191 6.83 -7.09 6.76
C PRO A 191 5.47 -6.76 6.13
N TYR A 192 5.47 -6.58 4.81
CA TYR A 192 4.27 -6.42 3.99
C TYR A 192 4.29 -7.41 2.83
N GLU A 193 3.12 -7.68 2.29
CA GLU A 193 2.96 -8.44 1.05
C GLU A 193 1.99 -7.73 0.13
N PHE A 194 2.33 -7.69 -1.15
CA PHE A 194 1.45 -7.20 -2.20
C PHE A 194 1.03 -8.36 -3.09
N TYR A 195 -0.25 -8.42 -3.40
CA TYR A 195 -0.77 -9.31 -4.44
C TYR A 195 -1.19 -8.49 -5.64
N PHE A 196 -0.73 -8.86 -6.81
CA PHE A 196 -1.15 -8.26 -8.07
C PHE A 196 -1.52 -9.39 -9.03
N GLY A 197 -2.78 -9.76 -9.07
CA GLY A 197 -3.18 -10.95 -9.81
C GLY A 197 -4.67 -11.04 -10.08
N PRO A 198 -5.09 -12.15 -10.76
CA PRO A 198 -6.49 -12.40 -11.04
C PRO A 198 -7.29 -12.65 -9.74
N ASN A 199 -8.59 -12.37 -9.82
CA ASN A 199 -9.55 -12.78 -8.81
C ASN A 199 -9.86 -14.25 -9.01
N ASP A 200 -9.79 -15.06 -7.95
CA ASP A 200 -10.22 -16.47 -7.94
C ASP A 200 -11.72 -16.61 -7.64
#